data_2b9f3613e17bda07fe6c4907cead48c1
#
_entry.id   2b9f3613e17bda07fe6c4907cead48c1
#
_cell.length_a   1.000
_cell.length_b   1.000
_cell.length_c   1.000
_cell.angle_alpha   90.00
_cell.angle_beta   90.00
_cell.angle_gamma   90.00
#
_symmetry.space_group_name_H-M   'P 1'
#
loop_
_entity.id
_entity.type
_entity.pdbx_description
1 polymer ?
#
loop_
_entity_poly.entity_id
_entity_poly.type
_entity_poly.pdbx_seq_one_letter_code
_entity_poly.pdbx_strand_id
1 'polypeptide(L)'
;MPKVQQQQRNHRIQKYLSLVQPIARRYSYQSGCDCDDLTQVGYLGLIQASQRFKLMHGNSFPAFAKPHIRGAILHYLRDHVSLVRLPRGVEERAIKIRGQDELTLNNIDQLILQNYKFKSNWKELNEECVGGTFNGSDDM
;
A
#
# COMPACT_ATOMS: atom_id res chain seq x y z
N MET A 1 -12.58 -25.82 -6.58
CA MET A 1 -13.42 -24.85 -7.33
C MET A 1 -13.92 -25.49 -8.61
N PRO A 2 -15.20 -25.33 -8.94
CA PRO A 2 -15.70 -25.74 -10.24
C PRO A 2 -14.96 -25.02 -11.37
N LYS A 3 -14.67 -25.69 -12.45
CA LYS A 3 -13.90 -25.17 -13.60
C LYS A 3 -14.45 -23.84 -14.14
N VAL A 4 -15.77 -23.66 -14.14
CA VAL A 4 -16.45 -22.44 -14.61
C VAL A 4 -16.12 -21.23 -13.73
N GLN A 5 -16.11 -21.39 -12.43
CA GLN A 5 -15.73 -20.31 -11.49
C GLN A 5 -14.27 -19.90 -11.63
N GLN A 6 -13.40 -20.88 -11.89
CA GLN A 6 -11.99 -20.61 -12.13
C GLN A 6 -11.77 -19.84 -13.44
N GLN A 7 -12.48 -20.16 -14.49
CA GLN A 7 -12.42 -19.44 -15.76
C GLN A 7 -12.93 -17.99 -15.61
N GLN A 8 -14.04 -17.79 -14.93
CA GLN A 8 -14.60 -16.44 -14.67
C GLN A 8 -13.63 -15.59 -13.82
N ARG A 9 -13.00 -16.18 -12.82
CA ARG A 9 -11.97 -15.52 -12.01
C ARG A 9 -10.78 -15.11 -12.89
N ASN A 10 -10.25 -16.02 -13.67
CA ASN A 10 -9.09 -15.75 -14.53
C ASN A 10 -9.41 -14.68 -15.57
N HIS A 11 -10.58 -14.70 -16.16
CA HIS A 11 -11.03 -13.66 -17.08
C HIS A 11 -11.09 -12.28 -16.42
N ARG A 12 -11.62 -12.20 -15.21
CA ARG A 12 -11.63 -10.94 -14.43
C ARG A 12 -10.22 -10.43 -14.15
N ILE A 13 -9.32 -11.31 -13.73
CA ILE A 13 -7.93 -10.95 -13.47
C ILE A 13 -7.28 -10.37 -14.73
N GLN A 14 -7.41 -11.05 -15.86
CA GLN A 14 -6.84 -10.59 -17.12
C GLN A 14 -7.42 -9.26 -17.59
N LYS A 15 -8.72 -9.08 -17.44
CA LYS A 15 -9.39 -7.84 -17.84
C LYS A 15 -8.94 -6.63 -17.03
N TYR A 16 -8.62 -6.81 -15.76
CA TYR A 16 -8.33 -5.71 -14.83
C TYR A 16 -6.87 -5.63 -14.38
N LEU A 17 -5.96 -6.30 -15.06
CA LEU A 17 -4.51 -6.20 -14.78
C LEU A 17 -4.00 -4.75 -14.84
N SER A 18 -4.55 -3.94 -15.74
CA SER A 18 -4.16 -2.55 -15.92
C SER A 18 -4.48 -1.64 -14.73
N LEU A 19 -5.36 -2.05 -13.82
CA LEU A 19 -5.66 -1.29 -12.60
C LEU A 19 -4.49 -1.22 -11.62
N VAL A 20 -3.60 -2.20 -11.65
CA VAL A 20 -2.51 -2.33 -10.68
C VAL A 20 -1.40 -1.31 -10.93
N GLN A 21 -1.04 -1.07 -12.17
CA GLN A 21 0.09 -0.20 -12.52
C GLN A 21 0.00 1.23 -11.97
N PRO A 22 -1.11 1.97 -12.15
CA PRO A 22 -1.21 3.33 -11.61
C PRO A 22 -1.08 3.38 -10.10
N ILE A 23 -1.65 2.40 -9.40
CA ILE A 23 -1.58 2.28 -7.95
C ILE A 23 -0.14 1.99 -7.50
N ALA A 24 0.51 1.02 -8.14
CA ALA A 24 1.90 0.67 -7.86
C ALA A 24 2.86 1.84 -8.10
N ARG A 25 2.68 2.59 -9.19
CA ARG A 25 3.48 3.79 -9.47
C ARG A 25 3.36 4.85 -8.40
N ARG A 26 2.14 5.13 -7.96
CA ARG A 26 1.89 6.11 -6.91
C ARG A 26 2.64 5.75 -5.63
N TYR A 27 2.53 4.52 -5.19
CA TYR A 27 3.21 4.05 -3.98
C TYR A 27 4.72 3.92 -4.16
N SER A 28 5.19 3.53 -5.33
CA SER A 28 6.62 3.52 -5.67
C SER A 28 7.24 4.91 -5.57
N TYR A 29 6.57 5.91 -6.11
CA TYR A 29 7.02 7.30 -6.02
C TYR A 29 7.09 7.80 -4.57
N GLN A 30 6.09 7.47 -3.75
CA GLN A 30 6.03 7.90 -2.35
C GLN A 30 6.99 7.15 -1.43
N SER A 31 7.21 5.86 -1.69
CA SER A 31 7.99 4.99 -0.82
C SER A 31 9.46 4.83 -1.24
N GLY A 32 9.78 5.16 -2.49
CA GLY A 32 11.09 4.89 -3.07
C GLY A 32 11.35 3.42 -3.40
N CYS A 33 10.36 2.54 -3.24
CA CYS A 33 10.48 1.13 -3.61
C CYS A 33 10.35 0.93 -5.11
N ASP A 34 10.90 -0.18 -5.60
CA ASP A 34 10.82 -0.55 -7.00
C ASP A 34 9.36 -0.73 -7.44
N CYS A 35 9.01 -0.07 -8.56
CA CYS A 35 7.66 -0.13 -9.11
C CYS A 35 7.28 -1.55 -9.56
N ASP A 36 8.22 -2.31 -10.09
CA ASP A 36 7.98 -3.68 -10.55
C ASP A 36 7.64 -4.61 -9.36
N ASP A 37 8.35 -4.49 -8.26
CA ASP A 37 8.07 -5.24 -7.03
C ASP A 37 6.68 -4.91 -6.50
N LEU A 38 6.31 -3.64 -6.44
CA LEU A 38 4.99 -3.20 -5.99
C LEU A 38 3.89 -3.63 -6.96
N THR A 39 4.17 -3.68 -8.24
CA THR A 39 3.23 -4.18 -9.27
C THR A 39 2.95 -5.68 -9.05
N GLN A 40 3.97 -6.47 -8.78
CA GLN A 40 3.80 -7.90 -8.48
C GLN A 40 2.96 -8.12 -7.23
N VAL A 41 3.21 -7.35 -6.18
CA VAL A 41 2.40 -7.39 -4.95
C VAL A 41 0.96 -6.97 -5.21
N GLY A 42 0.76 -5.95 -6.04
CA GLY A 42 -0.55 -5.49 -6.46
C GLY A 42 -1.33 -6.57 -7.21
N TYR A 43 -0.67 -7.36 -8.04
CA TYR A 43 -1.30 -8.51 -8.71
C TYR A 43 -1.79 -9.56 -7.71
N LEU A 44 -1.06 -9.82 -6.65
CA LEU A 44 -1.54 -10.71 -5.57
C LEU A 44 -2.82 -10.16 -4.92
N GLY A 45 -2.88 -8.87 -4.67
CA GLY A 45 -4.09 -8.20 -4.19
C GLY A 45 -5.27 -8.34 -5.16
N LEU A 46 -5.03 -8.19 -6.45
CA LEU A 46 -6.03 -8.37 -7.49
C LEU A 46 -6.58 -9.81 -7.53
N ILE A 47 -5.69 -10.79 -7.41
CA ILE A 47 -6.07 -12.22 -7.35
C ILE A 47 -6.95 -12.50 -6.13
N GLN A 48 -6.57 -12.00 -4.98
CA GLN A 48 -7.38 -12.14 -3.75
C GLN A 48 -8.76 -11.48 -3.89
N ALA A 49 -8.81 -10.29 -4.46
CA ALA A 49 -10.07 -9.61 -4.76
C ALA A 49 -10.96 -10.43 -5.70
N SER A 50 -10.37 -10.99 -6.74
CA SER A 50 -11.10 -11.83 -7.71
C SER A 50 -11.67 -13.11 -7.07
N GLN A 51 -10.99 -13.66 -6.09
CA GLN A 51 -11.48 -14.84 -5.36
C GLN A 51 -12.63 -14.50 -4.40
N ARG A 52 -12.60 -13.32 -3.80
CA ARG A 52 -13.58 -12.88 -2.80
C ARG A 52 -14.78 -12.14 -3.40
N PHE A 53 -14.68 -11.73 -4.66
CA PHE A 53 -15.73 -10.96 -5.32
C PHE A 53 -17.00 -11.79 -5.51
N LYS A 54 -18.13 -11.20 -5.08
CA LYS A 54 -19.47 -11.74 -5.30
C LYS A 54 -20.33 -10.68 -5.97
N LEU A 55 -20.92 -11.02 -7.11
CA LEU A 55 -21.81 -10.13 -7.87
C LEU A 55 -23.02 -9.63 -7.07
N MET A 56 -23.38 -10.33 -6.00
CA MET A 56 -24.56 -10.01 -5.18
C MET A 56 -24.47 -8.71 -4.37
N HIS A 57 -23.30 -8.10 -4.29
CA HIS A 57 -23.10 -6.88 -3.50
C HIS A 57 -23.33 -5.57 -4.28
N GLY A 58 -23.74 -5.64 -5.54
CA GLY A 58 -24.06 -4.46 -6.35
C GLY A 58 -22.89 -3.56 -6.73
N ASN A 59 -21.68 -3.89 -6.29
CA ASN A 59 -20.47 -3.13 -6.59
C ASN A 59 -19.81 -3.63 -7.85
N SER A 60 -19.21 -2.72 -8.63
CA SER A 60 -18.35 -3.11 -9.73
C SER A 60 -17.09 -3.79 -9.25
N PHE A 61 -16.54 -4.71 -10.05
CA PHE A 61 -15.30 -5.38 -9.68
C PHE A 61 -14.12 -4.41 -9.47
N PRO A 62 -13.90 -3.38 -10.31
CA PRO A 62 -12.84 -2.39 -10.09
C PRO A 62 -12.93 -1.70 -8.73
N ALA A 63 -14.12 -1.30 -8.31
CA ALA A 63 -14.35 -0.68 -7.01
C ALA A 63 -14.00 -1.62 -5.85
N PHE A 64 -14.32 -2.88 -6.00
CA PHE A 64 -13.98 -3.91 -5.01
C PHE A 64 -12.49 -4.24 -5.01
N ALA A 65 -11.84 -4.29 -6.18
CA ALA A 65 -10.46 -4.69 -6.34
C ALA A 65 -9.44 -3.62 -5.89
N LYS A 66 -9.71 -2.36 -6.14
CA LYS A 66 -8.77 -1.26 -5.80
C LYS A 66 -8.30 -1.28 -4.34
N PRO A 67 -9.15 -1.39 -3.32
CA PRO A 67 -8.69 -1.47 -1.93
C PRO A 67 -7.90 -2.74 -1.63
N HIS A 68 -8.20 -3.84 -2.27
CA HIS A 68 -7.42 -5.08 -2.11
C HIS A 68 -6.00 -4.92 -2.67
N ILE A 69 -5.87 -4.25 -3.82
CA ILE A 69 -4.57 -3.94 -4.43
C ILE A 69 -3.79 -2.98 -3.52
N ARG A 70 -4.40 -1.90 -3.06
CA ARG A 70 -3.78 -0.95 -2.14
C ARG A 70 -3.38 -1.62 -0.84
N GLY A 71 -4.26 -2.40 -0.26
CA GLY A 71 -3.99 -3.14 0.98
C GLY A 71 -2.80 -4.09 0.86
N ALA A 72 -2.70 -4.83 -0.24
CA ALA A 72 -1.58 -5.72 -0.48
C ALA A 72 -0.25 -4.95 -0.59
N ILE A 73 -0.23 -3.86 -1.33
CA ILE A 73 0.95 -3.00 -1.45
C ILE A 73 1.34 -2.39 -0.10
N LEU A 74 0.39 -1.87 0.65
CA LEU A 74 0.64 -1.28 1.96
C LEU A 74 1.17 -2.29 2.98
N HIS A 75 0.63 -3.50 3.01
CA HIS A 75 1.14 -4.58 3.84
C HIS A 75 2.58 -4.95 3.49
N TYR A 76 2.88 -5.07 2.21
CA TYR A 76 4.22 -5.35 1.74
C TYR A 76 5.21 -4.27 2.17
N LEU A 77 4.86 -3.03 1.95
CA LEU A 77 5.69 -1.89 2.30
C LEU A 77 5.91 -1.81 3.82
N ARG A 78 4.88 -2.02 4.62
CA ARG A 78 5.00 -2.06 6.08
C ARG A 78 6.00 -3.12 6.55
N ASP A 79 5.96 -4.28 5.92
CA ASP A 79 6.71 -5.45 6.38
C ASP A 79 8.14 -5.50 5.81
N HIS A 80 8.39 -4.90 4.63
CA HIS A 80 9.63 -5.10 3.87
C HIS A 80 10.46 -3.84 3.63
N VAL A 81 9.90 -2.66 3.83
CA VAL A 81 10.63 -1.40 3.53
C VAL A 81 11.57 -1.00 4.65
N SER A 82 11.31 -1.37 5.88
CA SER A 82 12.25 -1.18 6.97
C SER A 82 13.23 -2.34 7.01
N LEU A 83 14.38 -2.18 6.35
CA LEU A 83 15.53 -3.09 6.51
C LEU A 83 15.99 -3.18 7.97
N VAL A 84 15.73 -2.14 8.75
CA VAL A 84 16.02 -2.07 10.17
C VAL A 84 14.77 -1.61 10.91
N ARG A 85 14.16 -2.51 11.70
CA ARG A 85 13.12 -2.13 12.64
C ARG A 85 13.77 -1.22 13.69
N LEU A 86 13.33 0.04 13.74
CA LEU A 86 13.86 1.00 14.71
C LEU A 86 13.47 0.55 16.12
N PRO A 87 14.45 0.42 17.04
CA PRO A 87 14.17 0.21 18.45
C PRO A 87 13.28 1.33 18.99
N ARG A 88 12.46 1.03 19.99
CA ARG A 88 11.55 2.00 20.60
C ARG A 88 12.23 3.30 21.04
N GLY A 89 13.43 3.19 21.62
CA GLY A 89 14.20 4.37 22.04
C GLY A 89 14.61 5.28 20.88
N VAL A 90 14.85 4.71 19.71
CA VAL A 90 15.18 5.48 18.49
C VAL A 90 13.92 6.20 17.95
N GLU A 91 12.76 5.54 18.01
CA GLU A 91 11.48 6.19 17.63
C GLU A 91 11.15 7.36 18.57
N GLU A 92 11.31 7.18 19.87
CA GLU A 92 11.10 8.25 20.86
C GLU A 92 12.04 9.43 20.63
N ARG A 93 13.32 9.16 20.30
CA ARG A 93 14.28 10.20 19.96
C ARG A 93 13.90 10.92 18.66
N ALA A 94 13.45 10.20 17.65
CA ALA A 94 12.98 10.78 16.40
C ALA A 94 11.81 11.74 16.60
N ILE A 95 10.88 11.39 17.49
CA ILE A 95 9.75 12.26 17.84
C ILE A 95 10.22 13.54 18.53
N LYS A 96 11.21 13.44 19.42
CA LYS A 96 11.76 14.60 20.13
C LYS A 96 12.51 15.57 19.23
N ILE A 97 13.25 15.04 18.24
CA ILE A 97 14.02 15.89 17.31
C ILE A 97 13.20 16.35 16.11
N ARG A 98 11.99 15.84 15.95
CA ARG A 98 11.05 16.26 14.91
C ARG A 98 10.68 17.74 15.11
N GLY A 99 11.06 18.58 14.17
CA GLY A 99 10.82 20.02 14.23
C GLY A 99 12.04 20.86 14.61
N GLN A 100 13.19 20.23 14.86
CA GLN A 100 14.45 20.93 14.93
C GLN A 100 15.04 21.09 13.52
N ASP A 101 15.78 22.16 13.32
CA ASP A 101 16.46 22.40 12.03
C ASP A 101 17.48 21.27 11.75
N GLU A 102 17.36 20.67 10.59
CA GLU A 102 18.24 19.56 10.17
C GLU A 102 19.74 19.93 10.22
N LEU A 103 20.06 21.22 10.07
CA LEU A 103 21.41 21.73 10.12
C LEU A 103 22.03 21.72 11.52
N THR A 104 21.23 21.66 12.56
CA THR A 104 21.68 21.64 13.96
C THR A 104 21.82 20.22 14.53
N LEU A 105 21.33 19.23 13.79
CA LEU A 105 21.35 17.82 14.20
C LEU A 105 22.67 17.16 13.82
N ASN A 106 23.16 16.27 14.68
CA ASN A 106 24.30 15.43 14.32
C ASN A 106 23.89 14.41 13.24
N ASN A 107 24.87 13.80 12.59
CA ASN A 107 24.65 12.87 11.47
C ASN A 107 23.75 11.68 11.84
N ILE A 108 23.81 11.22 13.09
CA ILE A 108 23.01 10.11 13.58
C ILE A 108 21.53 10.53 13.71
N ASP A 109 21.29 11.71 14.28
CA ASP A 109 19.95 12.25 14.45
C ASP A 109 19.29 12.60 13.10
N GLN A 110 20.05 13.08 12.13
CA GLN A 110 19.58 13.30 10.77
C GLN A 110 19.13 11.98 10.13
N LEU A 111 19.92 10.93 10.28
CA LEU A 111 19.59 9.60 9.75
C LEU A 111 18.34 9.02 10.42
N ILE A 112 18.21 9.16 11.73
CA ILE A 112 17.03 8.75 12.51
C ILE A 112 15.80 9.50 12.03
N LEU A 113 15.88 10.81 11.87
CA LEU A 113 14.77 11.65 11.45
C LEU A 113 14.32 11.31 10.02
N GLN A 114 15.25 11.06 9.12
CA GLN A 114 14.96 10.66 7.75
C GLN A 114 14.20 9.33 7.70
N ASN A 115 14.66 8.33 8.45
CA ASN A 115 13.99 7.05 8.55
C ASN A 115 12.61 7.15 9.23
N TYR A 116 12.47 8.01 10.21
CA TYR A 116 11.19 8.27 10.87
C TYR A 116 10.19 8.98 9.98
N LYS A 117 10.60 10.00 9.22
CA LYS A 117 9.76 10.68 8.24
C LYS A 117 9.21 9.69 7.22
N PHE A 118 10.04 8.78 6.75
CA PHE A 118 9.63 7.72 5.85
C PHE A 118 8.55 6.82 6.48
N LYS A 119 8.74 6.42 7.72
CA LYS A 119 7.78 5.57 8.45
C LYS A 119 6.48 6.28 8.81
N SER A 120 6.50 7.59 9.07
CA SER A 120 5.29 8.36 9.37
C SER A 120 4.42 8.57 8.14
N ASN A 121 5.01 8.84 6.99
CA ASN A 121 4.28 8.90 5.71
C ASN A 121 3.53 7.59 5.42
N TRP A 122 4.07 6.49 5.85
CA TRP A 122 3.47 5.18 5.81
C TRP A 122 2.18 5.06 6.62
N LYS A 123 2.19 5.59 7.85
CA LYS A 123 1.01 5.57 8.71
C LYS A 123 -0.09 6.44 8.13
N GLU A 124 0.25 7.63 7.65
CA GLU A 124 -0.70 8.53 7.00
C GLU A 124 -1.37 7.88 5.78
N LEU A 125 -0.58 7.23 4.92
CA LEU A 125 -1.10 6.51 3.77
C LEU A 125 -2.03 5.35 4.16
N ASN A 126 -1.70 4.65 5.24
CA ASN A 126 -2.50 3.54 5.74
C ASN A 126 -3.80 4.04 6.39
N GLU A 127 -3.77 5.15 7.10
CA GLU A 127 -4.95 5.79 7.70
C GLU A 127 -5.91 6.30 6.62
N GLU A 128 -5.41 6.91 5.55
CA GLU A 128 -6.24 7.29 4.40
C GLU A 128 -6.94 6.08 3.75
N CYS A 129 -6.26 4.94 3.70
CA CYS A 129 -6.83 3.73 3.14
C CYS A 129 -7.84 3.03 4.06
N VAL A 130 -7.68 3.16 5.37
CA VAL A 130 -8.53 2.53 6.39
C VAL A 130 -9.69 3.43 6.80
N GLY A 131 -9.47 4.76 6.81
CA GLY A 131 -10.49 5.77 7.14
C GLY A 131 -11.43 6.11 5.99
N GLY A 132 -11.10 5.72 4.78
CA GLY A 132 -12.00 5.84 3.64
C GLY A 132 -13.15 4.88 3.80
N THR A 133 -14.26 5.34 4.35
CA THR A 133 -15.53 4.68 4.12
C THR A 133 -15.66 4.46 2.63
N PHE A 134 -15.71 3.21 2.26
CA PHE A 134 -15.89 2.77 0.90
C PHE A 134 -17.28 3.20 0.41
N ASN A 135 -17.43 4.47 0.08
CA ASN A 135 -18.57 4.93 -0.66
C ASN A 135 -18.33 4.56 -2.13
N GLY A 136 -19.12 3.67 -2.64
CA GLY A 136 -19.07 3.24 -4.05
C GLY A 136 -19.31 4.34 -5.08
N SER A 137 -19.13 5.59 -4.68
CA SER A 137 -19.23 6.77 -5.55
C SER A 137 -17.88 7.19 -6.16
N ASP A 138 -16.77 6.60 -5.74
CA ASP A 138 -15.43 6.91 -6.28
C ASP A 138 -15.01 6.05 -7.47
N ASP A 139 -15.99 5.47 -8.16
CA ASP A 139 -15.80 4.42 -9.14
C ASP A 139 -15.51 4.87 -10.54
N MET A 140 -15.19 6.09 -10.69
CA MET A 140 -14.91 6.50 -12.07
C MET A 140 -13.60 7.14 -12.23
#